data_ea4fc49e83b75182c5e610dac61ea521
#
_entry.id   ea4fc49e83b75182c5e610dac61ea521
#
_cell.length_a   1.000
_cell.length_b   1.000
_cell.length_c   1.000
_cell.angle_alpha   90.00
_cell.angle_beta   90.00
_cell.angle_gamma   90.00
#
_symmetry.space_group_name_H-M   'P 1'
#
loop_
_entity.id
_entity.type
_entity.pdbx_description
1 polymer ?
#
loop_
_entity_poly.entity_id
_entity_poly.type
_entity_poly.pdbx_seq_one_letter_code
_entity_poly.pdbx_strand_id
1 'polypeptide(L)'
;PLLFMATPQWFISMEKSGLIDGVNRALKDVEFFPSWGKERMEIMLKDRPDWCISRQRDWGIPITLFYDKETGDTHPKQTEIFNQAAKQIQSNGIDAWEELDLKFEKENFEKSKDIFDVWFDSGISHFCVIDNLYGPNTQSDLYLEGSDQHRGWFQSSLLTSIAIKGQSPYKSVLTHGFVVDKDGKKMSKSIGNVVTPQEVIS
;
A
#
# COMPACT_ATOMS: atom_id res chain seq x y z
N PRO A 1 -10.86 -20.74 -22.63
CA PRO A 1 -9.44 -20.51 -22.90
C PRO A 1 -8.93 -19.44 -21.93
N LEU A 2 -7.74 -19.63 -21.35
CA LEU A 2 -7.06 -18.61 -20.56
C LEU A 2 -6.16 -17.80 -21.50
N LEU A 3 -6.24 -16.46 -21.41
CA LEU A 3 -5.33 -15.56 -22.09
C LEU A 3 -4.27 -15.08 -21.09
N PHE A 4 -3.01 -15.25 -21.45
CA PHE A 4 -1.89 -14.68 -20.72
C PHE A 4 -1.44 -13.42 -21.46
N MET A 5 -1.48 -12.27 -20.78
CA MET A 5 -0.99 -11.00 -21.30
C MET A 5 0.09 -10.44 -20.37
N ALA A 6 1.17 -9.96 -20.96
CA ALA A 6 2.14 -9.13 -20.27
C ALA A 6 1.80 -7.66 -20.53
N THR A 7 1.70 -6.86 -19.46
CA THR A 7 1.49 -5.41 -19.53
C THR A 7 2.62 -4.71 -18.80
N PRO A 8 3.05 -3.51 -19.24
CA PRO A 8 3.97 -2.68 -18.46
C PRO A 8 3.38 -2.40 -17.08
N GLN A 9 4.23 -2.40 -16.05
CA GLN A 9 3.80 -2.20 -14.66
C GLN A 9 4.77 -1.26 -13.95
N TRP A 10 4.25 -0.54 -12.95
CA TRP A 10 5.06 0.26 -12.04
C TRP A 10 5.43 -0.54 -10.80
N PHE A 11 6.71 -0.48 -10.44
CA PHE A 11 7.26 -1.21 -9.30
C PHE A 11 7.99 -0.28 -8.35
N ILE A 12 7.87 -0.54 -7.05
CA ILE A 12 8.80 -0.03 -6.06
C ILE A 12 9.91 -1.07 -5.91
N SER A 13 11.14 -0.68 -6.26
CA SER A 13 12.28 -1.59 -6.10
C SER A 13 12.66 -1.73 -4.64
N MET A 14 12.67 -2.95 -4.15
CA MET A 14 13.02 -3.25 -2.76
C MET A 14 14.51 -3.08 -2.50
N GLU A 15 15.34 -3.52 -3.44
CA GLU A 15 16.80 -3.50 -3.30
C GLU A 15 17.37 -2.11 -3.62
N LYS A 16 17.08 -1.58 -4.83
CA LYS A 16 17.64 -0.31 -5.30
C LYS A 16 17.26 0.89 -4.43
N SER A 17 16.10 0.85 -3.81
CA SER A 17 15.61 1.92 -2.92
C SER A 17 16.23 1.87 -1.52
N GLY A 18 16.89 0.77 -1.13
CA GLY A 18 17.37 0.54 0.24
C GLY A 18 16.25 0.32 1.26
N LEU A 19 15.03 0.01 0.80
CA LEU A 19 13.86 -0.19 1.68
C LEU A 19 14.06 -1.35 2.65
N ILE A 20 14.63 -2.46 2.19
CA ILE A 20 14.85 -3.63 3.04
C ILE A 20 15.79 -3.31 4.21
N ASP A 21 16.84 -2.56 3.97
CA ASP A 21 17.74 -2.12 5.04
C ASP A 21 17.05 -1.16 6.01
N GLY A 22 16.22 -0.27 5.50
CA GLY A 22 15.39 0.63 6.30
C GLY A 22 14.43 -0.13 7.21
N VAL A 23 13.74 -1.12 6.65
CA VAL A 23 12.82 -2.00 7.38
C VAL A 23 13.55 -2.77 8.48
N ASN A 24 14.68 -3.40 8.17
CA ASN A 24 15.46 -4.17 9.13
C ASN A 24 15.95 -3.31 10.30
N ARG A 25 16.25 -2.04 10.06
CA ARG A 25 16.57 -1.09 11.15
C ARG A 25 15.35 -0.78 12.00
N ALA A 26 14.23 -0.44 11.36
CA ALA A 26 13.02 -0.02 12.06
C ALA A 26 12.38 -1.14 12.89
N LEU A 27 12.43 -2.39 12.43
CA LEU A 27 11.88 -3.54 13.15
C LEU A 27 12.59 -3.85 14.48
N LYS A 28 13.80 -3.28 14.73
CA LYS A 28 14.50 -3.44 16.01
C LYS A 28 13.73 -2.80 17.16
N ASP A 29 13.07 -1.69 16.87
CA ASP A 29 12.37 -0.84 17.84
C ASP A 29 10.85 -1.11 17.91
N VAL A 30 10.37 -2.10 17.15
CA VAL A 30 8.94 -2.50 17.15
C VAL A 30 8.72 -3.71 18.05
N GLU A 31 7.73 -3.59 18.94
CA GLU A 31 7.29 -4.71 19.78
C GLU A 31 6.24 -5.56 19.07
N PHE A 32 6.33 -6.89 19.19
CA PHE A 32 5.39 -7.82 18.57
C PHE A 32 4.72 -8.70 19.63
N PHE A 33 3.39 -8.79 19.55
CA PHE A 33 2.55 -9.64 20.38
C PHE A 33 1.69 -10.54 19.49
N PRO A 34 1.92 -11.87 19.48
CA PRO A 34 3.04 -12.62 20.09
C PRO A 34 4.40 -12.32 19.43
N SER A 35 5.48 -12.59 20.15
CA SER A 35 6.86 -12.29 19.69
C SER A 35 7.27 -12.95 18.37
N TRP A 36 6.69 -14.10 18.01
CA TRP A 36 6.92 -14.76 16.72
C TRP A 36 6.53 -13.89 15.51
N GLY A 37 5.68 -12.89 15.72
CA GLY A 37 5.28 -11.94 14.67
C GLY A 37 6.46 -11.20 14.05
N LYS A 38 7.48 -10.89 14.84
CA LYS A 38 8.71 -10.23 14.37
C LYS A 38 9.47 -11.10 13.38
N GLU A 39 9.81 -12.30 13.76
CA GLU A 39 10.51 -13.27 12.90
C GLU A 39 9.74 -13.52 11.60
N ARG A 40 8.42 -13.68 11.71
CA ARG A 40 7.55 -13.85 10.53
C ARG A 40 7.64 -12.66 9.58
N MET A 41 7.63 -11.42 10.09
CA MET A 41 7.75 -10.20 9.28
C MET A 41 9.12 -10.13 8.60
N GLU A 42 10.19 -10.40 9.34
CA GLU A 42 11.57 -10.40 8.83
C GLU A 42 11.75 -11.43 7.71
N ILE A 43 11.29 -12.66 7.89
CA ILE A 43 11.35 -13.72 6.86
C ILE A 43 10.57 -13.32 5.59
N MET A 44 9.38 -12.75 5.75
CA MET A 44 8.55 -12.36 4.60
C MET A 44 9.12 -11.19 3.80
N LEU A 45 9.95 -10.35 4.41
CA LEU A 45 10.57 -9.19 3.78
C LEU A 45 11.97 -9.46 3.22
N LYS A 46 12.67 -10.46 3.77
CA LYS A 46 14.06 -10.76 3.40
C LYS A 46 14.25 -10.98 1.89
N ASP A 47 13.40 -11.79 1.30
CA ASP A 47 13.47 -12.16 -0.12
C ASP A 47 12.27 -11.61 -0.90
N ARG A 48 11.73 -10.47 -0.45
CA ARG A 48 10.58 -9.86 -1.09
C ARG A 48 10.96 -9.32 -2.47
N PRO A 49 10.25 -9.72 -3.54
CA PRO A 49 10.44 -9.13 -4.86
C PRO A 49 9.99 -7.68 -4.88
N ASP A 50 10.38 -6.95 -5.91
CA ASP A 50 9.91 -5.60 -6.18
C ASP A 50 8.37 -5.55 -6.12
N TRP A 51 7.82 -4.51 -5.52
CA TRP A 51 6.39 -4.38 -5.28
C TRP A 51 5.69 -3.76 -6.49
N CYS A 52 4.90 -4.55 -7.20
CA CYS A 52 4.03 -4.07 -8.26
C CYS A 52 2.89 -3.25 -7.66
N ILE A 53 2.92 -1.93 -7.89
CA ILE A 53 1.96 -0.97 -7.33
C ILE A 53 0.89 -0.51 -8.31
N SER A 54 0.98 -0.87 -9.58
CA SER A 54 0.02 -0.46 -10.61
C SER A 54 -1.05 -1.52 -10.87
N ARG A 55 -2.26 -1.06 -11.21
CA ARG A 55 -3.40 -1.88 -11.62
C ARG A 55 -4.11 -1.21 -12.79
N GLN A 56 -4.55 -2.02 -13.75
CA GLN A 56 -5.34 -1.61 -14.91
C GLN A 56 -6.83 -1.81 -14.55
N ARG A 57 -7.39 -0.85 -13.84
CA ARG A 57 -8.79 -0.83 -13.38
C ARG A 57 -9.36 0.58 -13.55
N ASP A 58 -10.68 0.67 -13.72
CA ASP A 58 -11.36 1.96 -13.88
C ASP A 58 -11.60 2.70 -12.56
N TRP A 59 -11.53 1.99 -11.42
CA TRP A 59 -11.76 2.56 -10.10
C TRP A 59 -10.54 2.43 -9.19
N GLY A 60 -10.05 3.55 -8.69
CA GLY A 60 -8.94 3.64 -7.74
C GLY A 60 -8.23 4.99 -7.79
N ILE A 61 -7.19 5.15 -6.98
CA ILE A 61 -6.37 6.36 -6.97
C ILE A 61 -5.42 6.33 -8.18
N PRO A 62 -5.43 7.32 -9.08
CA PRO A 62 -4.59 7.31 -10.27
C PRO A 62 -3.11 7.46 -9.92
N ILE A 63 -2.27 6.77 -10.67
CA ILE A 63 -0.82 7.01 -10.66
C ILE A 63 -0.55 8.20 -11.57
N THR A 64 -0.35 9.37 -10.98
CA THR A 64 -0.26 10.65 -11.69
C THR A 64 1.11 10.87 -12.35
N LEU A 65 1.51 9.93 -13.21
CA LEU A 65 2.78 9.93 -13.93
C LEU A 65 2.60 10.25 -15.41
N PHE A 66 3.59 10.98 -15.97
CA PHE A 66 3.89 10.98 -17.39
C PHE A 66 5.21 10.24 -17.61
N TYR A 67 5.27 9.42 -18.63
CA TYR A 67 6.44 8.61 -18.96
C TYR A 67 6.74 8.64 -20.46
N ASP A 68 8.01 8.51 -20.79
CA ASP A 68 8.47 8.39 -22.16
C ASP A 68 8.04 7.04 -22.75
N LYS A 69 7.44 7.05 -23.93
CA LYS A 69 6.89 5.85 -24.60
C LYS A 69 7.95 4.84 -25.02
N GLU A 70 9.16 5.29 -25.28
CA GLU A 70 10.25 4.43 -25.76
C GLU A 70 11.09 3.90 -24.62
N THR A 71 11.43 4.74 -23.63
CA THR A 71 12.34 4.37 -22.54
C THR A 71 11.60 3.92 -21.28
N GLY A 72 10.35 4.36 -21.08
CA GLY A 72 9.60 4.16 -19.84
C GLY A 72 10.02 5.09 -18.70
N ASP A 73 10.95 6.00 -18.94
CA ASP A 73 11.41 6.97 -17.94
C ASP A 73 10.33 8.00 -17.60
N THR A 74 10.29 8.40 -16.34
CA THR A 74 9.35 9.43 -15.90
C THR A 74 9.71 10.80 -16.49
N HIS A 75 8.70 11.64 -16.69
CA HIS A 75 8.87 12.99 -17.25
C HIS A 75 9.85 13.83 -16.39
N PRO A 76 10.78 14.59 -16.99
CA PRO A 76 11.77 15.39 -16.23
C PRO A 76 11.15 16.39 -15.24
N LYS A 77 9.91 16.83 -15.50
CA LYS A 77 9.14 17.73 -14.62
C LYS A 77 8.12 16.98 -13.76
N GLN A 78 8.36 15.71 -13.44
CA GLN A 78 7.39 14.89 -12.73
C GLN A 78 6.95 15.49 -11.38
N THR A 79 7.83 16.16 -10.66
CA THR A 79 7.49 16.86 -9.42
C THR A 79 6.47 18.00 -9.65
N GLU A 80 6.60 18.75 -10.75
CA GLU A 80 5.63 19.80 -11.12
C GLU A 80 4.27 19.18 -11.46
N ILE A 81 4.28 18.07 -12.18
CA ILE A 81 3.07 17.30 -12.53
C ILE A 81 2.36 16.80 -11.27
N PHE A 82 3.07 16.20 -10.31
CA PHE A 82 2.50 15.77 -9.03
C PHE A 82 1.83 16.94 -8.28
N ASN A 83 2.49 18.08 -8.19
CA ASN A 83 1.95 19.24 -7.50
C ASN A 83 0.69 19.80 -8.19
N GLN A 84 0.64 19.78 -9.52
CA GLN A 84 -0.54 20.21 -10.26
C GLN A 84 -1.69 19.20 -10.12
N ALA A 85 -1.41 17.90 -10.28
CA ALA A 85 -2.39 16.84 -10.09
C ALA A 85 -3.00 16.88 -8.67
N ALA A 86 -2.16 17.00 -7.64
CA ALA A 86 -2.62 17.09 -6.26
C ALA A 86 -3.58 18.27 -6.03
N LYS A 87 -3.27 19.46 -6.56
CA LYS A 87 -4.13 20.64 -6.46
C LYS A 87 -5.46 20.45 -7.18
N GLN A 88 -5.43 19.88 -8.39
CA GLN A 88 -6.64 19.64 -9.17
C GLN A 88 -7.53 18.60 -8.50
N ILE A 89 -6.96 17.49 -8.06
CA ILE A 89 -7.68 16.42 -7.34
C ILE A 89 -8.27 16.95 -6.04
N GLN A 90 -7.55 17.76 -5.29
CA GLN A 90 -8.05 18.37 -4.04
C GLN A 90 -9.29 19.24 -4.28
N SER A 91 -9.36 19.95 -5.40
CA SER A 91 -10.45 20.89 -5.70
C SER A 91 -11.62 20.23 -6.42
N ASN A 92 -11.36 19.28 -7.30
CA ASN A 92 -12.33 18.76 -8.26
C ASN A 92 -12.59 17.25 -8.15
N GLY A 93 -11.90 16.57 -7.20
CA GLY A 93 -11.98 15.12 -7.06
C GLY A 93 -11.01 14.38 -7.98
N ILE A 94 -11.06 13.04 -7.90
CA ILE A 94 -10.09 12.14 -8.54
C ILE A 94 -10.14 12.21 -10.07
N ASP A 95 -11.31 12.49 -10.64
CA ASP A 95 -11.53 12.58 -12.08
C ASP A 95 -10.76 13.74 -12.73
N ALA A 96 -10.34 14.72 -11.90
CA ALA A 96 -9.51 15.83 -12.35
C ALA A 96 -8.17 15.38 -12.95
N TRP A 97 -7.71 14.17 -12.66
CA TRP A 97 -6.53 13.62 -13.33
C TRP A 97 -6.80 13.39 -14.82
N GLU A 98 -7.96 12.88 -15.18
CA GLU A 98 -8.35 12.66 -16.57
C GLU A 98 -8.40 13.98 -17.36
N GLU A 99 -8.87 15.05 -16.71
CA GLU A 99 -9.06 16.37 -17.28
C GLU A 99 -7.80 17.27 -17.24
N LEU A 100 -6.75 16.83 -16.53
CA LEU A 100 -5.53 17.63 -16.39
C LEU A 100 -4.97 17.98 -17.76
N ASP A 101 -4.81 19.30 -18.01
CA ASP A 101 -4.33 19.82 -19.29
C ASP A 101 -3.01 19.16 -19.72
N LEU A 102 -3.03 18.66 -20.94
CA LEU A 102 -1.99 17.86 -21.56
C LEU A 102 -0.78 18.69 -22.04
N LYS A 103 -0.57 19.89 -21.48
CA LYS A 103 0.62 20.72 -21.81
C LYS A 103 1.95 19.99 -21.54
N PHE A 104 1.90 18.89 -20.75
CA PHE A 104 3.02 18.00 -20.49
C PHE A 104 3.11 16.85 -21.51
N GLU A 105 2.05 16.56 -22.25
CA GLU A 105 2.08 15.63 -23.38
C GLU A 105 2.80 16.29 -24.55
N LYS A 106 4.10 16.15 -24.59
CA LYS A 106 4.90 16.42 -25.78
C LYS A 106 5.29 15.11 -26.40
N GLU A 107 5.43 15.14 -27.71
CA GLU A 107 5.66 14.11 -28.73
C GLU A 107 6.01 12.68 -28.26
N ASN A 108 6.76 12.48 -27.15
CA ASN A 108 7.20 11.18 -26.67
C ASN A 108 6.64 10.79 -25.29
N PHE A 109 5.95 11.68 -24.56
CA PHE A 109 5.43 11.35 -23.23
C PHE A 109 3.96 10.94 -23.28
N GLU A 110 3.62 9.96 -22.47
CA GLU A 110 2.25 9.45 -22.27
C GLU A 110 1.84 9.56 -20.82
N LYS A 111 0.57 9.89 -20.62
CA LYS A 111 -0.07 9.96 -19.33
C LYS A 111 -0.43 8.56 -18.83
N SER A 112 -0.07 8.24 -17.60
CA SER A 112 -0.45 6.96 -17.00
C SER A 112 -1.96 6.85 -16.82
N LYS A 113 -2.51 5.70 -17.21
CA LYS A 113 -3.91 5.31 -17.00
C LYS A 113 -4.07 4.31 -15.86
N ASP A 114 -2.96 3.93 -15.24
CA ASP A 114 -2.96 2.97 -14.13
C ASP A 114 -3.41 3.64 -12.84
N ILE A 115 -3.98 2.82 -11.96
CA ILE A 115 -4.30 3.18 -10.59
C ILE A 115 -3.36 2.47 -9.62
N PHE A 116 -3.27 2.96 -8.39
CA PHE A 116 -2.53 2.27 -7.34
C PHE A 116 -3.19 0.97 -6.91
N ASP A 117 -2.38 0.03 -6.49
CA ASP A 117 -2.81 -1.15 -5.74
C ASP A 117 -3.46 -0.71 -4.41
N VAL A 118 -4.60 -1.29 -4.07
CA VAL A 118 -5.33 -1.00 -2.84
C VAL A 118 -4.50 -1.19 -1.56
N TRP A 119 -3.49 -2.06 -1.59
CA TRP A 119 -2.55 -2.21 -0.49
C TRP A 119 -1.56 -1.04 -0.36
N PHE A 120 -1.31 -0.33 -1.45
CA PHE A 120 -0.59 0.94 -1.41
C PHE A 120 -1.47 2.01 -0.76
N ASP A 121 -2.73 2.13 -1.19
CA ASP A 121 -3.69 3.11 -0.65
C ASP A 121 -3.87 2.93 0.87
N SER A 122 -4.12 1.70 1.31
CA SER A 122 -4.24 1.39 2.74
C SER A 122 -2.90 1.56 3.48
N GLY A 123 -1.80 1.25 2.80
CA GLY A 123 -0.45 1.35 3.35
C GLY A 123 -0.06 2.76 3.76
N ILE A 124 -0.53 3.79 3.04
CA ILE A 124 -0.22 5.20 3.35
C ILE A 124 -1.11 5.85 4.42
N SER A 125 -1.98 5.08 5.09
CA SER A 125 -2.88 5.60 6.14
C SER A 125 -2.15 6.31 7.28
N HIS A 126 -0.93 5.88 7.62
CA HIS A 126 -0.06 6.57 8.59
C HIS A 126 0.30 8.00 8.16
N PHE A 127 0.36 8.27 6.86
CA PHE A 127 0.65 9.59 6.30
C PHE A 127 -0.64 10.40 6.10
N CYS A 128 -1.63 9.81 5.40
CA CYS A 128 -2.86 10.52 5.02
C CYS A 128 -3.81 10.76 6.20
N VAL A 129 -3.77 9.94 7.25
CA VAL A 129 -4.69 10.02 8.39
C VAL A 129 -3.97 10.42 9.66
N ILE A 130 -2.98 9.62 10.09
CA ILE A 130 -2.35 9.82 11.40
C ILE A 130 -1.59 11.14 11.45
N ASP A 131 -0.79 11.46 10.44
CA ASP A 131 -0.05 12.73 10.42
C ASP A 131 -0.98 13.94 10.35
N ASN A 132 -2.11 13.83 9.65
CA ASN A 132 -3.08 14.93 9.58
C ASN A 132 -3.82 15.15 10.90
N LEU A 133 -4.08 14.10 11.68
CA LEU A 133 -4.79 14.20 12.94
C LEU A 133 -3.89 14.56 14.13
N TYR A 134 -2.66 14.07 14.14
CA TYR A 134 -1.79 14.12 15.33
C TYR A 134 -0.45 14.81 15.07
N GLY A 135 -0.21 15.26 13.84
CA GLY A 135 1.02 15.93 13.42
C GLY A 135 2.00 15.01 12.69
N PRO A 136 2.97 15.61 11.97
CA PRO A 136 3.89 14.87 11.11
C PRO A 136 4.78 13.92 11.91
N ASN A 137 5.12 12.79 11.30
CA ASN A 137 5.96 11.73 11.87
C ASN A 137 5.37 11.05 13.12
N THR A 138 4.08 11.15 13.34
CA THR A 138 3.41 10.42 14.43
C THR A 138 3.40 8.91 14.11
N GLN A 139 3.76 8.11 15.12
CA GLN A 139 3.62 6.66 15.08
C GLN A 139 2.36 6.23 15.83
N SER A 140 1.61 5.29 15.30
CA SER A 140 0.53 4.62 16.03
C SER A 140 1.12 3.81 17.18
N ASP A 141 0.48 3.81 18.33
CA ASP A 141 0.94 3.02 19.48
C ASP A 141 0.79 1.52 19.21
N LEU A 142 -0.30 1.11 18.55
CA LEU A 142 -0.63 -0.28 18.28
C LEU A 142 -1.30 -0.46 16.91
N TYR A 143 -0.79 -1.42 16.11
CA TYR A 143 -1.53 -2.04 15.01
C TYR A 143 -2.06 -3.39 15.46
N LEU A 144 -3.38 -3.61 15.34
CA LEU A 144 -4.06 -4.81 15.83
C LEU A 144 -4.88 -5.42 14.70
N GLU A 145 -4.47 -6.61 14.23
CA GLU A 145 -5.14 -7.34 13.15
C GLU A 145 -4.84 -8.84 13.20
N GLY A 146 -5.43 -9.58 12.26
CA GLY A 146 -5.19 -11.00 12.09
C GLY A 146 -3.81 -11.33 11.52
N SER A 147 -3.43 -12.58 11.66
CA SER A 147 -2.11 -13.10 11.23
C SER A 147 -1.85 -13.01 9.72
N ASP A 148 -2.89 -12.88 8.89
CA ASP A 148 -2.79 -12.67 7.45
C ASP A 148 -2.22 -11.31 7.09
N GLN A 149 -2.35 -10.31 7.99
CA GLN A 149 -1.88 -8.94 7.75
C GLN A 149 -0.35 -8.78 7.78
N HIS A 150 0.40 -9.80 8.16
CA HIS A 150 1.84 -9.84 7.92
C HIS A 150 2.19 -9.81 6.43
N ARG A 151 1.28 -10.26 5.55
CA ARG A 151 1.36 -10.12 4.10
C ARG A 151 0.45 -9.02 3.52
N GLY A 152 -0.20 -8.28 4.35
CA GLY A 152 -1.14 -7.22 3.98
C GLY A 152 -0.74 -5.90 4.59
N TRP A 153 -1.62 -5.33 5.39
CA TRP A 153 -1.52 -3.97 5.90
C TRP A 153 -0.31 -3.71 6.80
N PHE A 154 0.09 -4.65 7.66
CA PHE A 154 1.30 -4.48 8.47
C PHE A 154 2.53 -4.24 7.60
N GLN A 155 2.64 -4.98 6.51
CA GLN A 155 3.79 -4.92 5.62
C GLN A 155 3.71 -3.71 4.68
N SER A 156 2.56 -3.43 4.06
CA SER A 156 2.41 -2.28 3.16
C SER A 156 2.60 -0.96 3.89
N SER A 157 2.06 -0.83 5.12
CA SER A 157 2.26 0.35 5.97
C SER A 157 3.72 0.53 6.36
N LEU A 158 4.42 -0.55 6.70
CA LEU A 158 5.83 -0.48 7.05
C LEU A 158 6.68 0.00 5.86
N LEU A 159 6.49 -0.59 4.70
CA LEU A 159 7.25 -0.23 3.49
C LEU A 159 7.02 1.23 3.08
N THR A 160 5.78 1.67 3.05
CA THR A 160 5.46 3.06 2.69
C THR A 160 5.96 4.06 3.74
N SER A 161 5.89 3.72 5.03
CA SER A 161 6.40 4.58 6.09
C SER A 161 7.93 4.71 6.06
N ILE A 162 8.63 3.62 5.81
CA ILE A 162 10.09 3.67 5.63
C ILE A 162 10.46 4.51 4.41
N ALA A 163 9.74 4.35 3.29
CA ALA A 163 9.99 5.14 2.08
C ALA A 163 9.77 6.65 2.30
N ILE A 164 8.73 7.03 3.06
CA ILE A 164 8.32 8.43 3.24
C ILE A 164 9.02 9.08 4.44
N LYS A 165 9.13 8.36 5.57
CA LYS A 165 9.52 8.90 6.88
C LYS A 165 10.84 8.31 7.42
N GLY A 166 11.32 7.20 6.87
CA GLY A 166 12.49 6.48 7.39
C GLY A 166 12.27 5.75 8.71
N GLN A 167 11.02 5.65 9.20
CA GLN A 167 10.67 5.02 10.48
C GLN A 167 9.45 4.11 10.35
N SER A 168 9.25 3.21 11.34
CA SER A 168 8.04 2.39 11.44
C SER A 168 6.79 3.25 11.61
N PRO A 169 5.64 2.89 11.02
CA PRO A 169 4.37 3.60 11.26
C PRO A 169 3.74 3.28 12.61
N TYR A 170 4.23 2.25 13.28
CA TYR A 170 3.71 1.74 14.55
C TYR A 170 4.84 1.43 15.54
N LYS A 171 4.54 1.55 16.83
CA LYS A 171 5.43 1.17 17.94
C LYS A 171 5.29 -0.32 18.27
N SER A 172 4.07 -0.86 18.14
CA SER A 172 3.78 -2.25 18.44
C SER A 172 2.77 -2.87 17.47
N VAL A 173 2.84 -4.19 17.34
CA VAL A 173 1.93 -5.01 16.52
C VAL A 173 1.35 -6.12 17.38
N LEU A 174 0.04 -6.16 17.49
CA LEU A 174 -0.68 -7.29 18.12
C LEU A 174 -1.37 -8.10 17.02
N THR A 175 -1.06 -9.38 16.99
CA THR A 175 -1.59 -10.32 16.01
C THR A 175 -2.52 -11.31 16.66
N HIS A 176 -3.81 -11.29 16.29
CA HIS A 176 -4.77 -12.30 16.73
C HIS A 176 -4.95 -13.42 15.70
N GLY A 177 -5.55 -14.52 16.13
CA GLY A 177 -5.98 -15.61 15.26
C GLY A 177 -7.26 -15.26 14.49
N PHE A 178 -7.66 -16.14 13.58
CA PHE A 178 -8.96 -16.02 12.92
C PHE A 178 -10.09 -16.30 13.89
N VAL A 179 -11.24 -15.66 13.66
CA VAL A 179 -12.49 -16.04 14.35
C VAL A 179 -12.91 -17.42 13.83
N VAL A 180 -13.20 -18.30 14.75
CA VAL A 180 -13.55 -19.70 14.47
C VAL A 180 -14.98 -20.01 14.93
N ASP A 181 -15.58 -21.04 14.35
CA ASP A 181 -16.87 -21.57 14.79
C ASP A 181 -16.71 -22.43 16.08
N LYS A 182 -17.82 -22.98 16.56
CA LYS A 182 -17.86 -23.84 17.75
C LYS A 182 -16.97 -25.08 17.65
N ASP A 183 -16.63 -25.50 16.43
CA ASP A 183 -15.81 -26.69 16.17
C ASP A 183 -14.33 -26.31 15.93
N GLY A 184 -13.97 -25.04 16.15
CA GLY A 184 -12.61 -24.50 15.96
C GLY A 184 -12.20 -24.30 14.50
N LYS A 185 -13.15 -24.32 13.55
CA LYS A 185 -12.89 -24.09 12.13
C LYS A 185 -13.02 -22.62 11.79
N LYS A 186 -12.12 -22.12 10.94
CA LYS A 186 -12.22 -20.76 10.41
C LYS A 186 -13.58 -20.54 9.74
N MET A 187 -14.29 -19.49 10.15
CA MET A 187 -15.55 -19.11 9.53
C MET A 187 -15.32 -18.62 8.10
N SER A 188 -16.12 -19.14 7.17
CA SER A 188 -16.13 -18.69 5.77
C SER A 188 -17.50 -18.87 5.13
N LYS A 189 -17.82 -17.97 4.19
CA LYS A 189 -19.08 -18.03 3.42
C LYS A 189 -19.20 -19.33 2.62
N SER A 190 -18.08 -19.83 2.09
CA SER A 190 -18.05 -21.06 1.29
C SER A 190 -18.34 -22.32 2.08
N ILE A 191 -18.03 -22.35 3.38
CA ILE A 191 -18.33 -23.48 4.28
C ILE A 191 -19.72 -23.32 4.91
N GLY A 192 -20.27 -22.09 4.95
CA GLY A 192 -21.58 -21.81 5.53
C GLY A 192 -21.62 -21.82 7.06
N ASN A 193 -20.45 -21.68 7.71
CA ASN A 193 -20.31 -21.71 9.18
C ASN A 193 -20.12 -20.32 9.78
N VAL A 194 -20.54 -19.26 9.06
CA VAL A 194 -20.46 -17.88 9.55
C VAL A 194 -21.55 -17.64 10.57
N VAL A 195 -21.16 -17.23 11.78
CA VAL A 195 -22.06 -16.71 12.81
C VAL A 195 -22.09 -15.19 12.67
N THR A 196 -23.26 -14.63 12.45
CA THR A 196 -23.40 -13.17 12.28
C THR A 196 -23.48 -12.47 13.64
N PRO A 197 -23.06 -11.19 13.75
CA PRO A 197 -23.24 -10.42 14.99
C PRO A 197 -24.71 -10.39 15.44
N GLN A 198 -25.66 -10.37 14.54
CA GLN A 198 -27.10 -10.38 14.84
C GLN A 198 -27.55 -11.66 15.55
N GLU A 199 -26.96 -12.81 15.19
CA GLU A 199 -27.24 -14.09 15.86
C GLU A 199 -26.68 -14.16 17.30
N VAL A 200 -25.65 -13.35 17.58
CA VAL A 200 -25.03 -13.30 18.91
C VAL A 200 -25.76 -12.36 19.85
N ILE A 201 -26.35 -11.27 19.34
CA ILE A 201 -27.02 -10.23 20.12
C ILE A 201 -28.54 -10.41 20.20
N SER A 202 -29.13 -11.35 19.47
CA SER A 202 -30.55 -11.74 19.53
C SER A 202 -30.78 -12.79 20.61
#